data_686bf8769112bac1a8d0077985db72db
#
_entry.id   686bf8769112bac1a8d0077985db72db
#
_cell.length_a   1.000
_cell.length_b   1.000
_cell.length_c   1.000
_cell.angle_alpha   90.00
_cell.angle_beta   90.00
_cell.angle_gamma   90.00
#
_symmetry.space_group_name_H-M   'P 1'
#
loop_
_entity.id
_entity.type
_entity.pdbx_description
1 polymer ?
#
loop_
_entity_poly.entity_id
_entity_poly.type
_entity_poly.pdbx_seq_one_letter_code
_entity_poly.pdbx_strand_id
1 'polypeptide(L)'
;MTDKLRKYVLPNIPYVFIGWVFLKLGTAYRLAAGGDFAHKFIGLGQTVSAAFADFAPGLAPFDWLVGIVGAVAFRLLIYFKSKNAKKYRRDAEYGSARWGNEKDIKPFVDPKFENNMLLTATERLTMNTRPKNPANARNLNFCGIGSSGSGKTRFWLTPQLLQAHSSYVVVDPKGGVLGQVGAFLQKRGYKIKVFNSIDFSKSMHYNPLAYIKTEADILKFVNALISNTKGEGKEGDPFWTKAETLLYCALLGYIIFEGAEEDRNMNTLVDMISGMEVKEDDEDFLNAVDYMFKGLEQRKPNCFAVKQYKKYKLSSGKTAKSILISCGARLAPFDIPQLREIMSYDELELDRMGDRRTATFFCISDTDSTYNFLVALAFSQMFNLLCERADNVHGGRLPHHVRVLWDEAANTGQVPNLEKLVAVIRSREISLCLLYQQLAQCKAIYDKNAETILGNMDSVLFLGGREASTIKEISENWLGKATISMQTEGRSRGQSESYSQNTQRLGRELMTPSELATMPGDRCILQLRGLPPFYSKKYDLKQHPNYRFTAEADKVKNAFDLDRLIDRRRRPGMNEECEVYEVSVPDEALTDEDEDILNYDDLDDPDAFV
;
A
#
# COMPACT_ATOMS: atom_id res chain seq x y z
N MET A 1 -28.31 -43.38 -3.50
CA MET A 1 -29.28 -42.91 -4.52
C MET A 1 -28.51 -42.02 -5.49
N THR A 2 -28.29 -42.47 -6.73
CA THR A 2 -27.37 -41.84 -7.68
C THR A 2 -27.82 -40.40 -8.03
N ASP A 3 -26.88 -39.48 -8.14
CA ASP A 3 -27.12 -38.04 -8.48
C ASP A 3 -27.98 -37.86 -9.74
N LYS A 4 -27.96 -38.81 -10.65
CA LYS A 4 -28.82 -38.83 -11.85
C LYS A 4 -30.32 -38.98 -11.52
N LEU A 5 -30.68 -39.78 -10.53
CA LEU A 5 -32.07 -39.99 -10.09
C LEU A 5 -32.64 -38.70 -9.49
N ARG A 6 -31.84 -38.02 -8.69
CA ARG A 6 -32.23 -36.73 -8.03
C ARG A 6 -32.37 -35.59 -9.02
N LYS A 7 -31.57 -35.61 -10.09
CA LYS A 7 -31.53 -34.52 -11.08
C LYS A 7 -32.58 -34.68 -12.18
N TYR A 8 -32.89 -35.92 -12.63
CA TYR A 8 -33.75 -36.15 -13.79
C TYR A 8 -35.06 -36.83 -13.49
N VAL A 9 -35.20 -37.60 -12.42
CA VAL A 9 -36.41 -38.36 -12.13
C VAL A 9 -37.34 -37.61 -11.15
N LEU A 10 -36.81 -37.25 -9.99
CA LEU A 10 -37.60 -36.56 -8.94
C LEU A 10 -38.34 -35.31 -9.43
N PRO A 11 -37.76 -34.38 -10.22
CA PRO A 11 -38.48 -33.21 -10.68
C PRO A 11 -39.58 -33.49 -11.70
N ASN A 12 -39.56 -34.66 -12.33
CA ASN A 12 -40.52 -35.04 -13.37
C ASN A 12 -41.69 -35.89 -12.86
N ILE A 13 -41.65 -36.43 -11.63
CA ILE A 13 -42.73 -37.17 -11.01
C ILE A 13 -44.10 -36.41 -11.02
N PRO A 14 -44.17 -35.12 -10.67
CA PRO A 14 -45.45 -34.37 -10.72
C PRO A 14 -46.07 -34.32 -12.12
N TYR A 15 -45.22 -34.28 -13.17
CA TYR A 15 -45.74 -34.22 -14.55
C TYR A 15 -46.27 -35.57 -15.03
N VAL A 16 -45.77 -36.67 -14.50
CA VAL A 16 -46.35 -38.03 -14.75
C VAL A 16 -47.74 -38.08 -14.16
N PHE A 17 -47.93 -37.58 -12.93
CA PHE A 17 -49.26 -37.51 -12.30
C PHE A 17 -50.23 -36.62 -13.09
N ILE A 18 -49.77 -35.45 -13.54
CA ILE A 18 -50.55 -34.55 -14.39
C ILE A 18 -50.91 -35.20 -15.70
N GLY A 19 -49.96 -35.92 -16.33
CA GLY A 19 -50.19 -36.71 -17.54
C GLY A 19 -51.27 -37.77 -17.34
N TRP A 20 -51.27 -38.44 -16.19
CA TRP A 20 -52.31 -39.38 -15.83
C TRP A 20 -53.70 -38.72 -15.68
N VAL A 21 -53.76 -37.53 -15.07
CA VAL A 21 -55.02 -36.74 -14.99
C VAL A 21 -55.56 -36.40 -16.38
N PHE A 22 -54.69 -35.92 -17.27
CA PHE A 22 -55.10 -35.60 -18.66
C PHE A 22 -55.47 -36.83 -19.45
N LEU A 23 -54.83 -37.99 -19.21
CA LEU A 23 -55.21 -39.28 -19.81
C LEU A 23 -56.64 -39.65 -19.39
N LYS A 24 -56.98 -39.48 -18.10
CA LYS A 24 -58.34 -39.70 -17.59
C LYS A 24 -59.37 -38.74 -18.19
N LEU A 25 -59.00 -37.47 -18.43
CA LEU A 25 -59.83 -36.52 -19.15
C LEU A 25 -60.03 -36.94 -20.61
N GLY A 26 -59.01 -37.53 -21.28
CA GLY A 26 -59.14 -38.15 -22.59
C GLY A 26 -60.12 -39.30 -22.61
N THR A 27 -60.06 -40.19 -21.60
CA THR A 27 -61.01 -41.27 -21.40
C THR A 27 -62.44 -40.73 -21.17
N ALA A 28 -62.60 -39.70 -20.36
CA ALA A 28 -63.92 -39.07 -20.12
C ALA A 28 -64.49 -38.49 -21.40
N TYR A 29 -63.66 -37.81 -22.20
CA TYR A 29 -64.07 -37.28 -23.53
C TYR A 29 -64.50 -38.38 -24.49
N ARG A 30 -63.80 -39.51 -24.53
CA ARG A 30 -64.13 -40.67 -25.38
C ARG A 30 -65.46 -41.31 -24.99
N LEU A 31 -65.74 -41.38 -23.67
CA LEU A 31 -66.99 -41.92 -23.12
C LEU A 31 -68.19 -40.95 -23.22
N ALA A 32 -67.93 -39.70 -23.47
CA ALA A 32 -69.02 -38.70 -23.60
C ALA A 32 -69.84 -38.94 -24.88
N ALA A 33 -71.17 -38.90 -24.70
CA ALA A 33 -72.12 -39.05 -25.81
C ALA A 33 -72.14 -37.83 -26.72
N GLY A 34 -72.12 -38.04 -28.05
CA GLY A 34 -72.18 -36.98 -29.05
C GLY A 34 -71.40 -37.31 -30.32
N GLY A 35 -71.79 -36.79 -31.49
CA GLY A 35 -71.14 -37.05 -32.79
C GLY A 35 -70.07 -36.05 -33.14
N ASP A 36 -70.07 -34.85 -32.55
CA ASP A 36 -69.12 -33.79 -32.83
C ASP A 36 -68.40 -33.28 -31.54
N PHE A 37 -67.34 -32.48 -31.75
CA PHE A 37 -66.45 -32.00 -30.65
C PHE A 37 -67.22 -31.22 -29.58
N ALA A 38 -68.14 -30.34 -29.99
CA ALA A 38 -68.84 -29.44 -29.07
C ALA A 38 -69.76 -30.22 -28.11
N HIS A 39 -70.54 -31.21 -28.62
CA HIS A 39 -71.42 -32.03 -27.84
C HIS A 39 -70.65 -32.94 -26.85
N LYS A 40 -69.53 -33.52 -27.29
CA LYS A 40 -68.67 -34.31 -26.42
C LYS A 40 -68.01 -33.48 -25.34
N PHE A 41 -67.64 -32.22 -25.63
CA PHE A 41 -67.06 -31.35 -24.61
C PHE A 41 -68.06 -30.93 -23.54
N ILE A 42 -69.33 -30.66 -23.93
CA ILE A 42 -70.40 -30.35 -22.99
C ILE A 42 -70.73 -31.56 -22.12
N GLY A 43 -70.76 -32.77 -22.71
CA GLY A 43 -71.01 -34.03 -22.02
C GLY A 43 -69.88 -34.52 -21.11
N LEU A 44 -68.69 -33.90 -21.17
CA LEU A 44 -67.51 -34.30 -20.45
C LEU A 44 -67.73 -34.29 -18.92
N GLY A 45 -68.46 -33.32 -18.38
CA GLY A 45 -68.76 -33.22 -16.96
C GLY A 45 -69.50 -34.42 -16.36
N GLN A 46 -70.36 -35.09 -17.17
CA GLN A 46 -71.10 -36.26 -16.74
C GLN A 46 -70.25 -37.57 -16.75
N THR A 47 -69.23 -37.64 -17.57
CA THR A 47 -68.38 -38.83 -17.73
C THR A 47 -67.10 -38.77 -16.95
N VAL A 48 -66.72 -37.63 -16.39
CA VAL A 48 -65.48 -37.50 -15.58
C VAL A 48 -65.50 -38.45 -14.39
N SER A 49 -66.59 -38.53 -13.61
CA SER A 49 -66.68 -39.41 -12.45
C SER A 49 -66.47 -40.88 -12.83
N ALA A 50 -67.05 -41.30 -13.96
CA ALA A 50 -66.92 -42.68 -14.48
C ALA A 50 -65.49 -42.98 -14.97
N ALA A 51 -64.82 -41.99 -15.61
CA ALA A 51 -63.45 -42.14 -16.07
C ALA A 51 -62.41 -42.21 -14.95
N PHE A 52 -62.70 -41.54 -13.81
CA PHE A 52 -61.82 -41.54 -12.63
C PHE A 52 -62.18 -42.64 -11.60
N ALA A 53 -63.31 -43.39 -11.81
CA ALA A 53 -63.69 -44.48 -10.92
C ALA A 53 -62.69 -45.64 -10.91
N ASP A 54 -61.98 -45.86 -12.02
CA ASP A 54 -60.90 -46.82 -12.12
C ASP A 54 -59.53 -46.10 -12.20
N PHE A 55 -58.56 -46.53 -11.41
CA PHE A 55 -57.21 -45.97 -11.40
C PHE A 55 -56.37 -46.41 -12.57
N ALA A 56 -56.71 -47.53 -13.23
CA ALA A 56 -55.97 -48.07 -14.33
C ALA A 56 -55.95 -47.15 -15.56
N PRO A 57 -54.82 -46.93 -16.23
CA PRO A 57 -54.77 -46.13 -17.44
C PRO A 57 -55.60 -46.76 -18.55
N GLY A 58 -56.38 -45.98 -19.27
CA GLY A 58 -57.13 -46.46 -20.45
C GLY A 58 -56.15 -46.95 -21.54
N LEU A 59 -56.57 -47.99 -22.27
CA LEU A 59 -55.73 -48.60 -23.32
C LEU A 59 -55.87 -47.89 -24.71
N ALA A 60 -56.80 -46.95 -24.85
CA ALA A 60 -57.02 -46.29 -26.13
C ALA A 60 -55.88 -45.31 -26.49
N PRO A 61 -55.35 -45.35 -27.73
CA PRO A 61 -54.28 -44.48 -28.17
C PRO A 61 -54.60 -42.99 -28.01
N PHE A 62 -55.84 -42.60 -28.17
CA PHE A 62 -56.30 -41.22 -27.99
C PHE A 62 -56.13 -40.73 -26.55
N ASP A 63 -56.45 -41.59 -25.55
CA ASP A 63 -56.31 -41.23 -24.13
C ASP A 63 -54.84 -40.95 -23.77
N TRP A 64 -53.90 -41.77 -24.29
CA TRP A 64 -52.47 -41.56 -24.14
C TRP A 64 -51.97 -40.31 -24.83
N LEU A 65 -52.50 -39.99 -26.02
CA LEU A 65 -52.14 -38.79 -26.74
C LEU A 65 -52.54 -37.55 -25.93
N VAL A 66 -53.74 -37.48 -25.38
CA VAL A 66 -54.24 -36.38 -24.53
C VAL A 66 -53.39 -36.29 -23.26
N GLY A 67 -53.02 -37.41 -22.64
CA GLY A 67 -52.16 -37.47 -21.46
C GLY A 67 -50.78 -36.89 -21.71
N ILE A 68 -50.11 -37.29 -22.77
CA ILE A 68 -48.78 -36.85 -23.15
C ILE A 68 -48.79 -35.35 -23.52
N VAL A 69 -49.73 -34.95 -24.41
CA VAL A 69 -49.87 -33.54 -24.80
C VAL A 69 -50.16 -32.64 -23.59
N GLY A 70 -51.03 -33.06 -22.71
CA GLY A 70 -51.36 -32.34 -21.46
C GLY A 70 -50.17 -32.19 -20.53
N ALA A 71 -49.41 -33.26 -20.31
CA ALA A 71 -48.16 -33.26 -19.50
C ALA A 71 -47.11 -32.32 -20.10
N VAL A 72 -46.89 -32.40 -21.39
CA VAL A 72 -45.92 -31.55 -22.10
C VAL A 72 -46.36 -30.08 -22.08
N ALA A 73 -47.63 -29.81 -22.38
CA ALA A 73 -48.14 -28.44 -22.35
C ALA A 73 -48.02 -27.81 -20.95
N PHE A 74 -48.36 -28.57 -19.90
CA PHE A 74 -48.22 -28.10 -18.52
C PHE A 74 -46.76 -27.87 -18.13
N ARG A 75 -45.85 -28.74 -18.57
CA ARG A 75 -44.42 -28.57 -18.35
C ARG A 75 -43.87 -27.33 -19.08
N LEU A 76 -44.30 -27.09 -20.31
CA LEU A 76 -43.95 -25.89 -21.06
C LEU A 76 -44.49 -24.62 -20.39
N LEU A 77 -45.71 -24.65 -19.89
CA LEU A 77 -46.32 -23.54 -19.16
C LEU A 77 -45.52 -23.19 -17.90
N ILE A 78 -45.14 -24.20 -17.10
CA ILE A 78 -44.27 -24.00 -15.94
C ILE A 78 -42.89 -23.51 -16.35
N TYR A 79 -42.32 -24.05 -17.45
CA TYR A 79 -41.04 -23.60 -17.96
C TYR A 79 -41.06 -22.12 -18.39
N PHE A 80 -42.06 -21.68 -19.13
CA PHE A 80 -42.22 -20.29 -19.51
C PHE A 80 -42.50 -19.38 -18.33
N LYS A 81 -43.32 -19.80 -17.38
CA LYS A 81 -43.57 -19.08 -16.15
C LYS A 81 -42.30 -18.94 -15.28
N SER A 82 -41.49 -20.01 -15.20
CA SER A 82 -40.21 -20.01 -14.52
C SER A 82 -39.16 -19.11 -15.21
N LYS A 83 -39.15 -19.12 -16.56
CA LYS A 83 -38.23 -18.29 -17.36
C LYS A 83 -38.57 -16.81 -17.27
N ASN A 84 -39.87 -16.50 -17.21
CA ASN A 84 -40.38 -15.13 -17.08
C ASN A 84 -40.58 -14.69 -15.63
N ALA A 85 -40.33 -15.56 -14.65
CA ALA A 85 -40.29 -15.17 -13.27
C ALA A 85 -39.15 -14.19 -13.04
N LYS A 86 -39.50 -12.95 -12.65
CA LYS A 86 -38.49 -11.97 -12.25
C LYS A 86 -37.63 -12.63 -11.17
N LYS A 87 -36.33 -12.78 -11.43
CA LYS A 87 -35.36 -13.28 -10.47
C LYS A 87 -35.17 -12.20 -9.39
N TYR A 88 -36.07 -12.13 -8.45
CA TYR A 88 -35.87 -11.33 -7.25
C TYR A 88 -34.71 -11.98 -6.48
N ARG A 89 -33.66 -11.20 -6.25
CA ARG A 89 -32.65 -11.56 -5.26
C ARG A 89 -33.30 -11.36 -3.89
N ARG A 90 -33.91 -12.41 -3.35
CA ARG A 90 -34.50 -12.35 -2.02
C ARG A 90 -33.44 -11.91 -1.02
N ASP A 91 -33.78 -10.94 -0.17
CA ASP A 91 -32.95 -10.37 0.90
C ASP A 91 -31.70 -9.58 0.41
N ALA A 92 -31.67 -9.17 -0.87
CA ALA A 92 -30.60 -8.36 -1.45
C ALA A 92 -31.13 -7.25 -2.37
N GLU A 93 -32.41 -6.86 -2.26
CA GLU A 93 -33.03 -5.87 -3.15
C GLU A 93 -32.40 -4.48 -3.01
N TYR A 94 -31.96 -4.12 -1.82
CA TYR A 94 -31.36 -2.82 -1.49
C TYR A 94 -29.86 -2.89 -1.20
N GLY A 95 -29.28 -4.09 -1.21
CA GLY A 95 -27.86 -4.33 -0.99
C GLY A 95 -27.61 -5.70 -0.36
N SER A 96 -26.46 -6.29 -0.72
CA SER A 96 -26.04 -7.61 -0.25
C SER A 96 -24.82 -7.56 0.67
N ALA A 97 -24.51 -6.39 1.22
CA ALA A 97 -23.37 -6.22 2.10
C ALA A 97 -23.56 -7.07 3.37
N ARG A 98 -22.49 -7.71 3.81
CA ARG A 98 -22.44 -8.51 5.03
C ARG A 98 -21.05 -8.44 5.65
N TRP A 99 -20.94 -8.74 6.91
CA TRP A 99 -19.66 -8.93 7.55
C TRP A 99 -18.97 -10.22 7.07
N GLY A 100 -17.67 -10.13 6.89
CA GLY A 100 -16.80 -11.26 6.61
C GLY A 100 -16.68 -12.20 7.82
N ASN A 101 -16.32 -13.44 7.55
CA ASN A 101 -16.11 -14.47 8.57
C ASN A 101 -14.86 -15.29 8.26
N GLU A 102 -14.49 -16.22 9.15
CA GLU A 102 -13.30 -17.06 9.02
C GLU A 102 -13.25 -17.84 7.69
N LYS A 103 -14.39 -18.27 7.15
CA LYS A 103 -14.43 -19.02 5.88
C LYS A 103 -14.06 -18.14 4.70
N ASP A 104 -14.37 -16.84 4.77
CA ASP A 104 -14.04 -15.90 3.70
C ASP A 104 -12.53 -15.63 3.62
N ILE A 105 -11.84 -15.49 4.78
CA ILE A 105 -10.40 -15.18 4.82
C ILE A 105 -9.51 -16.42 4.72
N LYS A 106 -9.97 -17.60 5.12
CA LYS A 106 -9.19 -18.84 5.17
C LYS A 106 -8.40 -19.17 3.89
N PRO A 107 -8.93 -18.96 2.65
CA PRO A 107 -8.18 -19.23 1.41
C PRO A 107 -6.95 -18.32 1.20
N PHE A 108 -6.83 -17.23 1.97
CA PHE A 108 -5.79 -16.22 1.83
C PHE A 108 -4.74 -16.29 2.95
N VAL A 109 -4.84 -17.24 3.84
CA VAL A 109 -3.96 -17.39 5.00
C VAL A 109 -2.95 -18.51 4.77
N ASP A 110 -1.67 -18.26 5.08
CA ASP A 110 -0.65 -19.30 5.12
C ASP A 110 -0.74 -20.07 6.44
N PRO A 111 -0.61 -21.41 6.43
CA PRO A 111 -0.63 -22.22 7.64
C PRO A 111 0.45 -21.84 8.67
N LYS A 112 1.63 -21.40 8.19
CA LYS A 112 2.69 -20.92 9.07
C LYS A 112 2.43 -19.47 9.47
N PHE A 113 2.40 -19.22 10.77
CA PHE A 113 2.08 -17.90 11.31
C PHE A 113 3.00 -16.80 10.76
N GLU A 114 4.29 -17.06 10.74
CA GLU A 114 5.32 -16.12 10.32
C GLU A 114 5.26 -15.74 8.84
N ASN A 115 4.62 -16.56 7.99
CA ASN A 115 4.48 -16.29 6.56
C ASN A 115 3.29 -15.40 6.21
N ASN A 116 2.71 -14.74 7.20
CA ASN A 116 1.54 -13.89 6.99
C ASN A 116 1.80 -12.45 7.38
N MET A 117 1.20 -11.53 6.63
CA MET A 117 0.95 -10.17 7.06
C MET A 117 -0.21 -10.18 8.06
N LEU A 118 -0.01 -9.64 9.24
CA LEU A 118 -1.03 -9.52 10.27
C LEU A 118 -1.91 -8.32 9.95
N LEU A 119 -3.22 -8.53 9.82
CA LEU A 119 -4.17 -7.47 9.50
C LEU A 119 -4.96 -7.03 10.73
N THR A 120 -5.48 -8.00 11.48
CA THR A 120 -6.22 -7.80 12.72
C THR A 120 -5.90 -8.93 13.70
N ALA A 121 -6.61 -9.05 14.81
CA ALA A 121 -6.43 -10.17 15.74
C ALA A 121 -6.72 -11.53 15.09
N THR A 122 -7.60 -11.60 14.13
CA THR A 122 -8.09 -12.85 13.51
C THR A 122 -7.73 -12.97 12.03
N GLU A 123 -7.71 -11.88 11.28
CA GLU A 123 -7.46 -11.88 9.85
C GLU A 123 -5.97 -11.70 9.54
N ARG A 124 -5.49 -12.51 8.60
CA ARG A 124 -4.11 -12.52 8.11
C ARG A 124 -4.10 -12.71 6.60
N LEU A 125 -3.04 -12.25 5.95
CA LEU A 125 -2.84 -12.41 4.51
C LEU A 125 -1.47 -13.06 4.27
N THR A 126 -1.44 -14.14 3.49
CA THR A 126 -0.19 -14.79 3.11
C THR A 126 0.77 -13.84 2.40
N MET A 127 2.07 -13.95 2.70
CA MET A 127 3.14 -13.26 1.97
C MET A 127 3.35 -13.80 0.55
N ASN A 128 2.73 -14.93 0.20
CA ASN A 128 2.83 -15.49 -1.13
C ASN A 128 1.94 -14.71 -2.13
N THR A 129 2.57 -13.85 -2.93
CA THR A 129 1.89 -13.03 -3.96
C THR A 129 1.40 -13.85 -5.17
N ARG A 130 1.82 -15.13 -5.28
CA ARG A 130 1.50 -16.04 -6.39
C ARG A 130 0.99 -17.40 -5.88
N PRO A 131 -0.19 -17.44 -5.26
CA PRO A 131 -0.78 -18.69 -4.79
C PRO A 131 -1.13 -19.61 -5.96
N LYS A 132 -1.26 -20.92 -5.70
CA LYS A 132 -1.66 -21.93 -6.70
C LYS A 132 -2.99 -21.59 -7.40
N ASN A 133 -3.94 -21.00 -6.66
CA ASN A 133 -5.17 -20.47 -7.26
C ASN A 133 -4.99 -18.95 -7.50
N PRO A 134 -4.89 -18.49 -8.76
CA PRO A 134 -4.72 -17.07 -9.08
C PRO A 134 -5.85 -16.15 -8.57
N ALA A 135 -7.06 -16.68 -8.36
CA ALA A 135 -8.18 -15.93 -7.79
C ALA A 135 -7.91 -15.46 -6.35
N ASN A 136 -7.03 -16.16 -5.63
CA ASN A 136 -6.61 -15.80 -4.27
C ASN A 136 -5.41 -14.85 -4.25
N ALA A 137 -4.84 -14.49 -5.40
CA ALA A 137 -3.70 -13.60 -5.44
C ALA A 137 -4.10 -12.18 -5.00
N ARG A 138 -3.37 -11.64 -4.02
CA ARG A 138 -3.49 -10.25 -3.55
C ARG A 138 -2.13 -9.58 -3.64
N ASN A 139 -2.14 -8.26 -3.84
CA ASN A 139 -0.93 -7.49 -3.59
C ASN A 139 -0.76 -7.31 -2.07
N LEU A 140 0.43 -6.98 -1.65
CA LEU A 140 0.74 -6.75 -0.23
C LEU A 140 0.76 -5.25 0.12
N ASN A 141 0.28 -4.41 -0.81
CA ASN A 141 0.09 -3.00 -0.53
C ASN A 141 -1.04 -2.83 0.48
N PHE A 142 -0.82 -1.94 1.42
CA PHE A 142 -1.68 -1.76 2.57
C PHE A 142 -1.91 -0.27 2.86
N CYS A 143 -3.12 0.10 3.23
CA CYS A 143 -3.44 1.42 3.75
C CYS A 143 -4.08 1.29 5.13
N GLY A 144 -3.45 1.88 6.15
CA GLY A 144 -3.98 1.98 7.50
C GLY A 144 -4.45 3.40 7.80
N ILE A 145 -5.65 3.54 8.32
CA ILE A 145 -6.25 4.83 8.63
C ILE A 145 -6.67 4.85 10.09
N GLY A 146 -6.25 5.87 10.81
CA GLY A 146 -6.63 6.02 12.20
C GLY A 146 -6.12 7.32 12.80
N SER A 147 -6.95 7.97 13.58
CA SER A 147 -6.58 9.23 14.26
C SER A 147 -5.35 9.08 15.16
N SER A 148 -4.82 10.20 15.64
CA SER A 148 -3.76 10.17 16.66
C SER A 148 -4.23 9.35 17.86
N GLY A 149 -3.36 8.49 18.40
CA GLY A 149 -3.70 7.60 19.52
C GLY A 149 -4.54 6.36 19.15
N SER A 150 -4.93 6.16 17.89
CA SER A 150 -5.66 4.95 17.46
C SER A 150 -4.80 3.68 17.52
N GLY A 151 -3.48 3.83 17.70
CA GLY A 151 -2.52 2.75 17.85
C GLY A 151 -2.04 2.14 16.55
N LYS A 152 -1.95 2.91 15.45
CA LYS A 152 -1.40 2.49 14.15
C LYS A 152 -0.08 1.74 14.31
N THR A 153 0.88 2.38 14.95
CA THR A 153 2.21 1.82 15.18
C THR A 153 2.17 0.56 16.05
N ARG A 154 1.44 0.60 17.18
CA ARG A 154 1.39 -0.48 18.16
C ARG A 154 0.62 -1.71 17.69
N PHE A 155 -0.57 -1.51 17.11
CA PHE A 155 -1.46 -2.62 16.75
C PHE A 155 -1.20 -3.17 15.35
N TRP A 156 -0.51 -2.41 14.50
CA TRP A 156 -0.26 -2.89 13.13
C TRP A 156 1.22 -2.85 12.74
N LEU A 157 1.93 -1.72 12.80
CA LEU A 157 3.29 -1.59 12.27
C LEU A 157 4.29 -2.47 13.02
N THR A 158 4.34 -2.37 14.36
CA THR A 158 5.27 -3.17 15.19
C THR A 158 5.06 -4.67 15.05
N PRO A 159 3.82 -5.22 15.04
CA PRO A 159 3.58 -6.64 14.74
C PRO A 159 4.12 -7.08 13.38
N GLN A 160 4.09 -6.23 12.34
CA GLN A 160 4.67 -6.58 11.03
C GLN A 160 6.19 -6.78 11.10
N LEU A 161 6.89 -5.93 11.85
CA LEU A 161 8.34 -6.05 12.04
C LEU A 161 8.72 -7.31 12.83
N LEU A 162 7.91 -7.69 13.81
CA LEU A 162 8.12 -8.90 14.60
C LEU A 162 7.90 -10.19 13.79
N GLN A 163 7.21 -10.15 12.66
CA GLN A 163 7.11 -11.29 11.74
C GLN A 163 8.46 -11.64 11.08
N ALA A 164 9.34 -10.67 10.89
CA ALA A 164 10.72 -10.86 10.39
C ALA A 164 10.81 -11.70 9.09
N HIS A 165 9.85 -11.54 8.16
CA HIS A 165 9.78 -12.33 6.91
C HIS A 165 10.32 -11.59 5.67
N SER A 166 10.51 -10.26 5.74
CA SER A 166 10.86 -9.40 4.60
C SER A 166 12.04 -8.51 4.96
N SER A 167 12.67 -7.88 3.97
CA SER A 167 13.42 -6.66 4.22
C SER A 167 12.45 -5.51 4.49
N TYR A 168 12.84 -4.59 5.36
CA TYR A 168 11.96 -3.51 5.80
C TYR A 168 12.57 -2.15 5.54
N VAL A 169 11.75 -1.21 5.08
CA VAL A 169 12.04 0.22 5.08
C VAL A 169 10.97 0.87 5.93
N VAL A 170 11.36 1.52 7.00
CA VAL A 170 10.43 2.02 8.02
C VAL A 170 10.59 3.53 8.15
N VAL A 171 9.52 4.29 7.97
CA VAL A 171 9.48 5.66 8.48
C VAL A 171 9.04 5.60 9.92
N ASP A 172 9.88 6.10 10.80
CA ASP A 172 9.72 6.02 12.26
C ASP A 172 9.69 7.43 12.86
N PRO A 173 8.50 8.03 12.99
CA PRO A 173 8.37 9.29 13.71
C PRO A 173 8.89 9.12 15.15
N LYS A 174 9.85 9.95 15.56
CA LYS A 174 10.50 9.93 16.89
C LYS A 174 11.55 8.83 17.14
N GLY A 175 11.80 7.92 16.20
CA GLY A 175 12.75 6.81 16.41
C GLY A 175 12.29 5.74 17.41
N GLY A 176 11.02 5.74 17.80
CA GLY A 176 10.48 4.84 18.84
C GLY A 176 10.40 3.38 18.41
N VAL A 177 10.11 3.13 17.14
CA VAL A 177 9.99 1.78 16.58
C VAL A 177 11.37 1.11 16.52
N LEU A 178 12.39 1.84 16.06
CA LEU A 178 13.77 1.35 16.05
C LEU A 178 14.20 0.91 17.46
N GLY A 179 13.97 1.76 18.46
CA GLY A 179 14.29 1.44 19.86
C GLY A 179 13.59 0.18 20.37
N GLN A 180 12.36 -0.08 19.92
CA GLN A 180 11.56 -1.24 20.34
C GLN A 180 12.01 -2.57 19.72
N VAL A 181 12.32 -2.57 18.40
CA VAL A 181 12.48 -3.83 17.65
C VAL A 181 13.84 -3.99 16.98
N GLY A 182 14.69 -2.96 16.99
CA GLY A 182 15.98 -2.98 16.31
C GLY A 182 16.88 -4.12 16.78
N ALA A 183 16.99 -4.33 18.09
CA ALA A 183 17.78 -5.43 18.68
C ALA A 183 17.23 -6.82 18.28
N PHE A 184 15.91 -6.98 18.21
CA PHE A 184 15.28 -8.21 17.72
C PHE A 184 15.64 -8.48 16.26
N LEU A 185 15.52 -7.48 15.40
CA LEU A 185 15.85 -7.62 13.98
C LEU A 185 17.33 -7.94 13.77
N GLN A 186 18.23 -7.29 14.53
CA GLN A 186 19.65 -7.58 14.49
C GLN A 186 19.94 -9.05 14.89
N LYS A 187 19.34 -9.54 15.97
CA LYS A 187 19.41 -10.96 16.38
C LYS A 187 18.86 -11.93 15.33
N ARG A 188 17.92 -11.48 14.48
CA ARG A 188 17.38 -12.24 13.34
C ARG A 188 18.23 -12.15 12.07
N GLY A 189 19.42 -11.54 12.13
CA GLY A 189 20.36 -11.43 11.02
C GLY A 189 20.07 -10.30 10.05
N TYR A 190 19.29 -9.28 10.46
CA TYR A 190 19.08 -8.09 9.65
C TYR A 190 20.26 -7.14 9.75
N LYS A 191 20.69 -6.59 8.60
CA LYS A 191 21.55 -5.43 8.59
C LYS A 191 20.68 -4.20 8.90
N ILE A 192 20.94 -3.57 10.06
CA ILE A 192 20.22 -2.36 10.45
C ILE A 192 20.90 -1.16 9.82
N LYS A 193 20.10 -0.26 9.22
CA LYS A 193 20.51 1.01 8.67
C LYS A 193 19.62 2.10 9.19
N VAL A 194 20.17 3.27 9.45
CA VAL A 194 19.44 4.37 10.06
C VAL A 194 19.79 5.68 9.36
N PHE A 195 18.77 6.37 8.84
CA PHE A 195 18.85 7.77 8.48
C PHE A 195 18.04 8.55 9.51
N ASN A 196 18.68 9.48 10.22
CA ASN A 196 18.06 10.19 11.34
C ASN A 196 18.13 11.69 11.07
N SER A 197 16.98 12.29 10.72
CA SER A 197 16.86 13.75 10.54
C SER A 197 16.51 14.51 11.81
N ILE A 198 16.27 13.80 12.93
CA ILE A 198 16.05 14.41 14.25
C ILE A 198 17.39 14.81 14.88
N ASP A 199 18.37 13.89 14.75
CA ASP A 199 19.72 14.06 15.28
C ASP A 199 20.70 13.48 14.24
N PHE A 200 21.32 14.34 13.48
CA PHE A 200 22.26 13.96 12.41
C PHE A 200 23.50 13.24 12.95
N SER A 201 23.91 13.52 14.20
CA SER A 201 25.03 12.80 14.83
C SER A 201 24.78 11.30 15.00
N LYS A 202 23.49 10.88 14.97
CA LYS A 202 23.03 9.51 15.07
C LYS A 202 22.52 8.95 13.73
N SER A 203 22.93 9.54 12.62
CA SER A 203 22.56 9.13 11.28
C SER A 203 23.72 8.42 10.58
N MET A 204 23.40 7.49 9.70
CA MET A 204 24.30 7.02 8.66
C MET A 204 24.29 8.00 7.50
N HIS A 205 25.35 7.99 6.72
CA HIS A 205 25.52 8.85 5.57
C HIS A 205 24.60 8.43 4.42
N TYR A 206 24.05 9.42 3.74
CA TYR A 206 23.22 9.27 2.55
C TYR A 206 23.65 10.24 1.48
N ASN A 207 24.30 9.75 0.46
CA ASN A 207 24.65 10.55 -0.71
C ASN A 207 23.73 10.22 -1.89
N PRO A 208 22.75 11.10 -2.21
CA PRO A 208 21.85 10.85 -3.32
C PRO A 208 22.54 10.77 -4.68
N LEU A 209 23.71 11.41 -4.85
CA LEU A 209 24.43 11.40 -6.12
C LEU A 209 25.12 10.06 -6.38
N ALA A 210 25.40 9.25 -5.36
CA ALA A 210 25.95 7.89 -5.50
C ALA A 210 25.06 6.95 -6.34
N TYR A 211 23.77 7.26 -6.45
CA TYR A 211 22.78 6.46 -7.17
C TYR A 211 22.50 6.95 -8.60
N ILE A 212 23.11 8.03 -9.03
CA ILE A 212 22.93 8.61 -10.36
C ILE A 212 23.97 8.00 -11.32
N LYS A 213 23.49 7.27 -12.33
CA LYS A 213 24.34 6.58 -13.30
C LYS A 213 24.17 7.12 -14.73
N THR A 214 23.03 7.72 -15.02
CA THR A 214 22.66 8.20 -16.34
C THR A 214 22.11 9.62 -16.31
N GLU A 215 22.09 10.29 -17.46
CA GLU A 215 21.48 11.62 -17.60
C GLU A 215 19.97 11.60 -17.25
N ALA A 216 19.30 10.46 -17.51
CA ALA A 216 17.91 10.28 -17.12
C ALA A 216 17.73 10.26 -15.60
N ASP A 217 18.69 9.73 -14.85
CA ASP A 217 18.64 9.72 -13.39
C ASP A 217 18.86 11.12 -12.82
N ILE A 218 19.70 11.95 -13.46
CA ILE A 218 19.83 13.39 -13.11
C ILE A 218 18.45 14.06 -13.21
N LEU A 219 17.74 13.86 -14.32
CA LEU A 219 16.40 14.45 -14.50
C LEU A 219 15.40 13.97 -13.44
N LYS A 220 15.40 12.68 -13.11
CA LYS A 220 14.54 12.11 -12.04
C LYS A 220 14.87 12.75 -10.69
N PHE A 221 16.16 12.85 -10.36
CA PHE A 221 16.63 13.46 -9.12
C PHE A 221 16.23 14.92 -9.01
N VAL A 222 16.52 15.74 -10.04
CA VAL A 222 16.17 17.16 -10.07
C VAL A 222 14.67 17.38 -9.93
N ASN A 223 13.85 16.57 -10.62
CA ASN A 223 12.41 16.66 -10.48
C ASN A 223 11.94 16.33 -9.04
N ALA A 224 12.53 15.33 -8.40
CA ALA A 224 12.20 14.98 -7.02
C ALA A 224 12.65 16.09 -6.04
N LEU A 225 13.83 16.65 -6.22
CA LEU A 225 14.36 17.76 -5.43
C LEU A 225 13.44 18.98 -5.54
N ILE A 226 13.14 19.43 -6.76
CA ILE A 226 12.30 20.60 -7.00
C ILE A 226 10.88 20.39 -6.44
N SER A 227 10.28 19.22 -6.65
CA SER A 227 8.92 18.92 -6.18
C SER A 227 8.79 18.99 -4.66
N ASN A 228 9.83 18.62 -3.92
CA ASN A 228 9.81 18.56 -2.46
C ASN A 228 10.42 19.80 -1.76
N THR A 229 11.00 20.72 -2.51
CA THR A 229 11.55 21.98 -1.99
C THR A 229 10.74 23.20 -2.47
N LYS A 230 9.53 22.99 -2.97
CA LYS A 230 8.58 24.07 -3.28
C LYS A 230 8.11 24.66 -1.95
N GLY A 231 8.17 25.99 -1.81
CA GLY A 231 7.57 26.68 -0.67
C GLY A 231 6.05 26.51 -0.62
N GLU A 232 5.44 26.79 0.52
CA GLU A 232 3.98 26.86 0.67
C GLU A 232 3.44 28.03 -0.17
N GLY A 233 2.94 27.75 -1.37
CA GLY A 233 2.36 28.76 -2.25
C GLY A 233 1.73 28.15 -3.51
N LYS A 234 0.94 28.97 -4.22
CA LYS A 234 0.45 28.58 -5.56
C LYS A 234 1.63 28.35 -6.48
N GLU A 235 1.53 27.38 -7.37
CA GLU A 235 2.52 27.13 -8.40
C GLU A 235 2.85 28.44 -9.13
N GLY A 236 4.11 28.85 -9.05
CA GLY A 236 4.63 29.99 -9.79
C GLY A 236 4.68 29.69 -11.29
N ASP A 237 5.09 30.67 -12.09
CA ASP A 237 5.27 30.49 -13.51
C ASP A 237 6.21 29.27 -13.78
N PRO A 238 5.77 28.29 -14.58
CA PRO A 238 6.56 27.13 -14.95
C PRO A 238 7.93 27.45 -15.58
N PHE A 239 8.14 28.69 -16.04
CA PHE A 239 9.41 29.17 -16.55
C PHE A 239 10.54 29.00 -15.51
N TRP A 240 10.31 29.42 -14.27
CA TRP A 240 11.33 29.37 -13.21
C TRP A 240 11.78 27.93 -12.93
N THR A 241 10.82 27.03 -12.74
CA THR A 241 11.12 25.61 -12.51
C THR A 241 11.91 24.98 -13.66
N LYS A 242 11.58 25.34 -14.92
CA LYS A 242 12.33 24.85 -16.08
C LYS A 242 13.74 25.41 -16.14
N ALA A 243 13.93 26.68 -15.82
CA ALA A 243 15.23 27.32 -15.80
C ALA A 243 16.15 26.78 -14.69
N GLU A 244 15.62 26.59 -13.47
CA GLU A 244 16.30 25.88 -12.39
C GLU A 244 16.71 24.46 -12.79
N THR A 245 15.79 23.73 -13.45
CA THR A 245 16.07 22.36 -13.95
C THR A 245 17.28 22.35 -14.89
N LEU A 246 17.39 23.32 -15.81
CA LEU A 246 18.52 23.42 -16.73
C LEU A 246 19.84 23.59 -15.98
N LEU A 247 19.86 24.50 -14.99
CA LEU A 247 21.06 24.75 -14.20
C LEU A 247 21.45 23.51 -13.36
N TYR A 248 20.54 22.94 -12.60
CA TYR A 248 20.81 21.73 -11.82
C TYR A 248 21.29 20.57 -12.70
N CYS A 249 20.66 20.35 -13.87
CA CYS A 249 21.09 19.32 -14.80
C CYS A 249 22.49 19.57 -15.36
N ALA A 250 22.85 20.81 -15.58
CA ALA A 250 24.19 21.17 -16.05
C ALA A 250 25.25 20.86 -14.98
N LEU A 251 25.03 21.38 -13.75
CA LEU A 251 25.97 21.21 -12.64
C LEU A 251 26.12 19.75 -12.24
N LEU A 252 25.00 19.04 -12.05
CA LEU A 252 25.01 17.62 -11.72
C LEU A 252 25.64 16.77 -12.83
N GLY A 253 25.38 17.11 -14.10
CA GLY A 253 26.03 16.45 -15.22
C GLY A 253 27.56 16.65 -15.21
N TYR A 254 28.03 17.82 -14.80
CA TYR A 254 29.45 18.07 -14.59
C TYR A 254 30.03 17.24 -13.44
N ILE A 255 29.40 17.33 -12.24
CA ILE A 255 29.85 16.64 -11.02
C ILE A 255 29.94 15.12 -11.25
N ILE A 256 28.92 14.53 -11.85
CA ILE A 256 28.81 13.06 -11.95
C ILE A 256 29.70 12.48 -13.05
N PHE A 257 29.75 13.13 -14.21
CA PHE A 257 30.45 12.55 -15.37
C PHE A 257 31.86 13.08 -15.58
N GLU A 258 32.21 14.21 -14.98
CA GLU A 258 33.51 14.85 -15.17
C GLU A 258 34.29 15.08 -13.85
N GLY A 259 33.59 15.14 -12.72
CA GLY A 259 34.17 15.33 -11.39
C GLY A 259 34.84 14.05 -10.85
N ALA A 260 35.79 14.24 -9.93
CA ALA A 260 36.40 13.16 -9.16
C ALA A 260 35.33 12.41 -8.32
N GLU A 261 35.62 11.18 -7.95
CA GLU A 261 34.63 10.35 -7.23
C GLU A 261 34.26 10.97 -5.88
N GLU A 262 35.24 11.50 -5.16
CA GLU A 262 35.11 12.22 -3.90
C GLU A 262 34.23 13.47 -3.98
N ASP A 263 34.19 14.13 -5.14
CA ASP A 263 33.40 15.34 -5.40
C ASP A 263 31.93 15.01 -5.78
N ARG A 264 31.58 13.75 -5.98
CA ARG A 264 30.22 13.34 -6.41
C ARG A 264 29.26 13.33 -5.24
N ASN A 265 29.04 14.49 -4.64
CA ASN A 265 28.15 14.67 -3.50
C ASN A 265 27.39 16.00 -3.57
N MET A 266 26.41 16.17 -2.65
CA MET A 266 25.58 17.38 -2.62
C MET A 266 26.38 18.63 -2.22
N ASN A 267 27.46 18.49 -1.47
CA ASN A 267 28.26 19.62 -1.04
C ASN A 267 28.88 20.33 -2.24
N THR A 268 29.41 19.57 -3.19
CA THR A 268 29.97 20.11 -4.43
C THR A 268 28.92 20.87 -5.25
N LEU A 269 27.68 20.39 -5.30
CA LEU A 269 26.58 21.13 -5.97
C LEU A 269 26.31 22.48 -5.30
N VAL A 270 26.25 22.51 -3.97
CA VAL A 270 26.05 23.73 -3.19
C VAL A 270 27.21 24.70 -3.39
N ASP A 271 28.46 24.20 -3.34
CA ASP A 271 29.67 25.01 -3.52
C ASP A 271 29.75 25.57 -4.94
N MET A 272 29.39 24.80 -5.96
CA MET A 272 29.33 25.30 -7.35
C MET A 272 28.29 26.42 -7.50
N ILE A 273 27.07 26.28 -6.93
CA ILE A 273 26.04 27.35 -6.97
C ILE A 273 26.53 28.60 -6.21
N SER A 274 27.16 28.42 -5.06
CA SER A 274 27.69 29.51 -4.26
C SER A 274 28.85 30.24 -4.97
N GLY A 275 29.63 29.54 -5.78
CA GLY A 275 30.67 30.10 -6.60
C GLY A 275 30.21 30.78 -7.90
N MET A 276 28.90 30.72 -8.18
CA MET A 276 28.34 31.39 -9.35
C MET A 276 27.94 32.83 -9.01
N GLU A 277 28.62 33.78 -9.62
CA GLU A 277 28.27 35.19 -9.57
C GLU A 277 27.73 35.67 -10.92
N VAL A 278 26.76 36.59 -10.88
CA VAL A 278 26.23 37.27 -12.06
C VAL A 278 26.30 38.78 -11.84
N LYS A 279 26.96 39.46 -12.73
CA LYS A 279 26.98 40.95 -12.77
C LYS A 279 25.90 41.42 -13.74
N GLU A 280 25.03 42.29 -13.28
CA GLU A 280 23.90 42.81 -14.07
C GLU A 280 24.36 43.75 -15.20
N ASP A 281 25.46 44.46 -14.96
CA ASP A 281 25.96 45.49 -15.84
C ASP A 281 27.10 45.03 -16.75
N ASP A 282 27.50 43.73 -16.66
CA ASP A 282 28.58 43.16 -17.43
C ASP A 282 28.18 41.74 -17.93
N GLU A 283 27.67 41.71 -19.15
CA GLU A 283 27.23 40.45 -19.78
C GLU A 283 28.38 39.51 -20.16
N ASP A 284 29.58 40.03 -20.30
CA ASP A 284 30.82 39.29 -20.62
C ASP A 284 31.51 38.73 -19.37
N PHE A 285 30.99 39.06 -18.17
CA PHE A 285 31.57 38.55 -16.92
C PHE A 285 31.48 37.02 -16.84
N LEU A 286 32.62 36.42 -16.53
CA LEU A 286 32.74 34.96 -16.37
C LEU A 286 33.13 34.65 -14.92
N ASN A 287 32.30 33.84 -14.26
CA ASN A 287 32.59 33.28 -12.96
C ASN A 287 33.42 31.98 -13.06
N ALA A 288 33.85 31.43 -11.91
CA ALA A 288 34.66 30.22 -11.87
C ALA A 288 33.98 29.03 -12.58
N VAL A 289 32.68 28.88 -12.42
CA VAL A 289 31.91 27.78 -13.06
C VAL A 289 31.85 27.98 -14.59
N ASP A 290 31.74 29.22 -15.08
CA ASP A 290 31.80 29.49 -16.51
C ASP A 290 33.16 29.02 -17.13
N TYR A 291 34.25 29.21 -16.43
CA TYR A 291 35.56 28.71 -16.88
C TYR A 291 35.63 27.20 -16.91
N MET A 292 35.05 26.52 -15.87
CA MET A 292 34.96 25.05 -15.85
C MET A 292 34.17 24.54 -17.06
N PHE A 293 33.01 25.13 -17.36
CA PHE A 293 32.19 24.72 -18.50
C PHE A 293 32.85 25.07 -19.86
N LYS A 294 33.57 26.18 -20.00
CA LYS A 294 34.36 26.49 -21.19
C LYS A 294 35.44 25.46 -21.43
N GLY A 295 36.17 25.05 -20.39
CA GLY A 295 37.15 23.98 -20.48
C GLY A 295 36.54 22.64 -20.86
N LEU A 296 35.35 22.32 -20.33
CA LEU A 296 34.62 21.10 -20.71
C LEU A 296 34.11 21.17 -22.14
N GLU A 297 33.60 22.31 -22.59
CA GLU A 297 33.12 22.51 -23.96
C GLU A 297 34.24 22.27 -25.00
N GLN A 298 35.47 22.72 -24.72
CA GLN A 298 36.63 22.48 -25.59
C GLN A 298 36.95 20.99 -25.72
N ARG A 299 36.78 20.20 -24.65
CA ARG A 299 37.05 18.76 -24.62
C ARG A 299 35.88 17.91 -25.13
N LYS A 300 34.65 18.27 -24.71
CA LYS A 300 33.42 17.51 -24.97
C LYS A 300 32.23 18.44 -25.31
N PRO A 301 32.22 19.07 -26.50
CA PRO A 301 31.28 20.15 -26.86
C PRO A 301 29.80 19.70 -26.88
N ASN A 302 29.57 18.42 -27.07
CA ASN A 302 28.20 17.86 -27.21
C ASN A 302 27.72 17.05 -26.00
N CYS A 303 28.44 17.05 -24.86
CA CYS A 303 28.02 16.34 -23.68
C CYS A 303 26.75 16.97 -23.05
N PHE A 304 26.04 16.19 -22.25
CA PHE A 304 24.77 16.61 -21.62
C PHE A 304 24.95 17.88 -20.79
N ALA A 305 25.96 17.94 -19.92
CA ALA A 305 26.24 19.06 -19.05
C ALA A 305 26.43 20.39 -19.83
N VAL A 306 27.25 20.40 -20.87
CA VAL A 306 27.50 21.58 -21.73
C VAL A 306 26.18 22.01 -22.41
N LYS A 307 25.42 21.07 -22.96
CA LYS A 307 24.13 21.39 -23.62
C LYS A 307 23.15 22.04 -22.67
N GLN A 308 23.02 21.56 -21.42
CA GLN A 308 22.12 22.16 -20.43
C GLN A 308 22.64 23.53 -19.99
N TYR A 309 23.98 23.66 -19.78
CA TYR A 309 24.57 24.93 -19.37
C TYR A 309 24.39 26.03 -20.42
N LYS A 310 24.62 25.72 -21.70
CA LYS A 310 24.34 26.65 -22.80
C LYS A 310 22.92 27.17 -22.83
N LYS A 311 21.93 26.28 -22.57
CA LYS A 311 20.53 26.70 -22.49
C LYS A 311 20.26 27.61 -21.29
N TYR A 312 20.87 27.34 -20.14
CA TYR A 312 20.80 28.21 -18.98
C TYR A 312 21.42 29.58 -19.27
N LYS A 313 22.55 29.66 -19.93
CA LYS A 313 23.26 30.91 -20.30
C LYS A 313 22.52 31.76 -21.34
N LEU A 314 21.41 31.26 -21.93
CA LEU A 314 20.50 32.11 -22.71
C LEU A 314 19.75 33.12 -21.84
N SER A 315 19.67 32.88 -20.53
CA SER A 315 19.21 33.86 -19.56
C SER A 315 20.34 34.81 -19.20
N SER A 316 20.10 36.11 -19.21
CA SER A 316 21.08 37.14 -18.88
C SER A 316 20.60 38.06 -17.77
N GLY A 317 21.54 38.77 -17.18
CA GLY A 317 21.31 39.86 -16.23
C GLY A 317 20.42 39.42 -15.03
N LYS A 318 19.37 40.18 -14.81
CA LYS A 318 18.43 39.98 -13.68
C LYS A 318 17.77 38.62 -13.67
N THR A 319 17.50 38.04 -14.84
CA THR A 319 16.87 36.70 -14.93
C THR A 319 17.82 35.61 -14.44
N ALA A 320 19.08 35.63 -14.87
CA ALA A 320 20.08 34.66 -14.42
C ALA A 320 20.32 34.75 -12.91
N LYS A 321 20.41 35.98 -12.36
CA LYS A 321 20.54 36.22 -10.92
C LYS A 321 19.34 35.69 -10.13
N SER A 322 18.12 35.90 -10.63
CA SER A 322 16.92 35.37 -9.99
C SER A 322 16.87 33.84 -9.99
N ILE A 323 17.32 33.18 -11.07
CA ILE A 323 17.42 31.72 -11.13
C ILE A 323 18.43 31.21 -10.08
N LEU A 324 19.60 31.86 -9.96
CA LEU A 324 20.61 31.50 -8.96
C LEU A 324 20.10 31.64 -7.54
N ILE A 325 19.41 32.76 -7.22
CA ILE A 325 18.81 32.97 -5.90
C ILE A 325 17.79 31.88 -5.61
N SER A 326 16.96 31.51 -6.58
CA SER A 326 15.97 30.46 -6.40
C SER A 326 16.61 29.09 -6.17
N CYS A 327 17.65 28.75 -6.93
CA CYS A 327 18.43 27.52 -6.73
C CYS A 327 19.09 27.50 -5.35
N GLY A 328 19.76 28.59 -4.94
CA GLY A 328 20.38 28.70 -3.62
C GLY A 328 19.40 28.57 -2.49
N ALA A 329 18.23 29.21 -2.59
CA ALA A 329 17.17 29.10 -1.59
C ALA A 329 16.67 27.67 -1.39
N ARG A 330 16.57 26.88 -2.46
CA ARG A 330 16.19 25.44 -2.36
C ARG A 330 17.26 24.59 -1.68
N LEU A 331 18.53 24.96 -1.84
CA LEU A 331 19.64 24.22 -1.26
C LEU A 331 20.09 24.77 0.11
N ALA A 332 19.46 25.83 0.61
CA ALA A 332 19.80 26.42 1.91
C ALA A 332 19.87 25.40 3.08
N PRO A 333 19.01 24.35 3.16
CA PRO A 333 19.19 23.34 4.20
C PRO A 333 20.54 22.64 4.19
N PHE A 334 21.20 22.53 3.03
CA PHE A 334 22.51 21.88 2.88
C PHE A 334 23.69 22.76 3.33
N ASP A 335 23.45 24.03 3.74
CA ASP A 335 24.46 24.88 4.36
C ASP A 335 24.74 24.48 5.83
N ILE A 336 23.90 23.62 6.42
CA ILE A 336 24.06 23.14 7.79
C ILE A 336 25.19 22.11 7.83
N PRO A 337 26.25 22.34 8.67
CA PRO A 337 27.45 21.49 8.67
C PRO A 337 27.17 20.01 8.89
N GLN A 338 26.27 19.67 9.84
CA GLN A 338 25.91 18.29 10.13
C GLN A 338 25.21 17.61 8.94
N LEU A 339 24.39 18.36 8.18
CA LEU A 339 23.75 17.83 6.98
C LEU A 339 24.78 17.65 5.85
N ARG A 340 25.72 18.57 5.70
CA ARG A 340 26.82 18.44 4.75
C ARG A 340 27.65 17.18 5.01
N GLU A 341 27.94 16.89 6.29
CA GLU A 341 28.67 15.69 6.70
C GLU A 341 27.96 14.42 6.24
N ILE A 342 26.69 14.23 6.62
CA ILE A 342 25.96 13.00 6.29
C ILE A 342 25.63 12.86 4.79
N MET A 343 25.77 13.92 3.98
CA MET A 343 25.57 13.89 2.53
C MET A 343 26.85 13.69 1.71
N SER A 344 28.01 13.52 2.37
CA SER A 344 29.32 13.43 1.72
C SER A 344 29.53 12.08 1.01
N TYR A 345 29.14 10.96 1.59
CA TYR A 345 29.22 9.62 1.00
C TYR A 345 27.97 8.79 1.33
N ASP A 346 27.88 7.53 0.86
CA ASP A 346 26.69 6.70 1.05
C ASP A 346 26.95 5.46 1.87
N GLU A 347 26.11 5.24 2.88
CA GLU A 347 26.07 4.03 3.69
C GLU A 347 24.71 3.31 3.62
N LEU A 348 23.67 3.96 3.08
CA LEU A 348 22.33 3.40 3.06
C LEU A 348 22.16 2.23 2.10
N GLU A 349 22.93 2.21 0.99
CA GLU A 349 22.86 1.16 -0.04
C GLU A 349 21.40 0.89 -0.47
N LEU A 350 20.68 1.95 -0.87
CA LEU A 350 19.24 1.88 -1.20
C LEU A 350 18.94 0.86 -2.30
N ASP A 351 19.90 0.63 -3.21
CA ASP A 351 19.79 -0.31 -4.32
C ASP A 351 19.87 -1.79 -3.88
N ARG A 352 20.42 -2.08 -2.68
CA ARG A 352 20.69 -3.45 -2.20
C ARG A 352 19.74 -3.97 -1.14
N MET A 353 18.70 -3.22 -0.81
CA MET A 353 17.75 -3.59 0.26
C MET A 353 16.99 -4.90 -0.02
N GLY A 354 16.90 -5.31 -1.29
CA GLY A 354 16.26 -6.57 -1.68
C GLY A 354 17.21 -7.76 -1.83
N ASP A 355 18.55 -7.56 -1.80
CA ASP A 355 19.56 -8.61 -2.00
C ASP A 355 19.78 -9.43 -0.73
N ARG A 356 19.62 -8.81 0.42
CA ARG A 356 19.82 -9.41 1.74
C ARG A 356 18.80 -8.86 2.73
N ARG A 357 18.61 -9.55 3.86
CA ARG A 357 17.72 -9.06 4.93
C ARG A 357 18.25 -7.76 5.50
N THR A 358 17.58 -6.66 5.19
CA THR A 358 17.93 -5.31 5.61
C THR A 358 16.71 -4.69 6.29
N ALA A 359 16.95 -3.92 7.35
CA ALA A 359 15.93 -3.07 7.95
C ALA A 359 16.48 -1.64 8.03
N THR A 360 15.96 -0.77 7.19
CA THR A 360 16.35 0.64 7.10
C THR A 360 15.30 1.49 7.79
N PHE A 361 15.71 2.29 8.75
CA PHE A 361 14.85 3.19 9.50
C PHE A 361 15.14 4.64 9.10
N PHE A 362 14.08 5.34 8.70
CA PHE A 362 14.09 6.79 8.50
C PHE A 362 13.42 7.43 9.72
N CYS A 363 14.25 7.85 10.69
CA CYS A 363 13.80 8.54 11.88
C CYS A 363 13.57 10.01 11.53
N ILE A 364 12.33 10.46 11.61
CA ILE A 364 11.92 11.82 11.24
C ILE A 364 11.28 12.54 12.42
N SER A 365 11.31 13.88 12.40
CA SER A 365 10.55 14.67 13.38
C SER A 365 9.06 14.63 13.06
N ASP A 366 8.22 14.57 14.09
CA ASP A 366 6.77 14.72 13.99
C ASP A 366 6.30 16.18 14.09
N THR A 367 7.19 17.08 14.54
CA THR A 367 6.91 18.50 14.76
C THR A 367 7.60 19.42 13.77
N ASP A 368 8.67 18.96 13.12
CA ASP A 368 9.46 19.73 12.17
C ASP A 368 9.59 18.97 10.84
N SER A 369 9.13 19.58 9.77
CA SER A 369 9.15 19.01 8.42
C SER A 369 10.33 19.48 7.55
N THR A 370 11.21 20.31 8.09
CA THR A 370 12.30 20.97 7.34
C THR A 370 13.14 20.00 6.51
N TYR A 371 13.45 18.82 7.06
CA TYR A 371 14.29 17.80 6.41
C TYR A 371 13.53 16.63 5.80
N ASN A 372 12.19 16.65 5.82
CA ASN A 372 11.39 15.53 5.34
C ASN A 372 11.49 15.31 3.83
N PHE A 373 11.85 16.36 3.08
CA PHE A 373 12.14 16.27 1.64
C PHE A 373 13.28 15.26 1.32
N LEU A 374 14.23 15.06 2.25
CA LEU A 374 15.31 14.08 2.08
C LEU A 374 14.78 12.65 2.04
N VAL A 375 13.77 12.36 2.85
CA VAL A 375 13.12 11.04 2.85
C VAL A 375 12.34 10.82 1.55
N ALA A 376 11.60 11.83 1.07
CA ALA A 376 10.90 11.76 -0.21
C ALA A 376 11.88 11.53 -1.38
N LEU A 377 13.03 12.19 -1.34
CA LEU A 377 14.11 12.02 -2.30
C LEU A 377 14.68 10.60 -2.27
N ALA A 378 15.02 10.10 -1.06
CA ALA A 378 15.52 8.74 -0.86
C ALA A 378 14.50 7.70 -1.35
N PHE A 379 13.21 7.88 -1.07
CA PHE A 379 12.15 6.97 -1.53
C PHE A 379 11.97 6.99 -3.04
N SER A 380 12.03 8.18 -3.66
CA SER A 380 11.97 8.31 -5.12
C SER A 380 13.12 7.53 -5.79
N GLN A 381 14.33 7.62 -5.25
CA GLN A 381 15.48 6.88 -5.74
C GLN A 381 15.33 5.37 -5.44
N MET A 382 15.04 5.01 -4.21
CA MET A 382 14.93 3.63 -3.75
C MET A 382 13.95 2.80 -4.60
N PHE A 383 12.75 3.30 -4.86
CA PHE A 383 11.77 2.55 -5.66
C PHE A 383 12.27 2.29 -7.09
N ASN A 384 12.89 3.29 -7.73
CA ASN A 384 13.45 3.13 -9.05
C ASN A 384 14.61 2.13 -9.05
N LEU A 385 15.55 2.27 -8.11
CA LEU A 385 16.73 1.41 -7.96
C LEU A 385 16.35 -0.05 -7.70
N LEU A 386 15.39 -0.29 -6.80
CA LEU A 386 14.91 -1.64 -6.50
C LEU A 386 14.19 -2.27 -7.70
N CYS A 387 13.43 -1.49 -8.47
CA CYS A 387 12.81 -1.98 -9.70
C CYS A 387 13.87 -2.33 -10.76
N GLU A 388 14.85 -1.45 -10.99
CA GLU A 388 15.95 -1.68 -11.93
C GLU A 388 16.79 -2.89 -11.51
N ARG A 389 17.06 -3.04 -10.21
CA ARG A 389 17.82 -4.18 -9.68
C ARG A 389 17.06 -5.48 -9.83
N ALA A 390 15.76 -5.49 -9.55
CA ALA A 390 14.90 -6.65 -9.79
C ALA A 390 14.94 -7.07 -11.26
N ASP A 391 14.79 -6.12 -12.18
CA ASP A 391 14.71 -6.40 -13.61
C ASP A 391 16.07 -6.80 -14.21
N ASN A 392 17.15 -6.07 -13.90
CA ASN A 392 18.43 -6.22 -14.56
C ASN A 392 19.36 -7.25 -13.90
N VAL A 393 19.23 -7.48 -12.57
CA VAL A 393 20.12 -8.37 -11.82
C VAL A 393 19.44 -9.67 -11.44
N HIS A 394 18.16 -9.62 -11.05
CA HIS A 394 17.45 -10.75 -10.47
C HIS A 394 16.35 -11.34 -11.36
N GLY A 395 16.34 -11.05 -12.66
CA GLY A 395 15.40 -11.65 -13.61
C GLY A 395 13.92 -11.28 -13.33
N GLY A 396 13.68 -10.07 -12.87
CA GLY A 396 12.35 -9.49 -12.66
C GLY A 396 11.82 -9.57 -11.21
N ARG A 397 12.60 -10.11 -10.25
CA ARG A 397 12.15 -10.28 -8.85
C ARG A 397 13.29 -10.17 -7.86
N LEU A 398 13.12 -9.40 -6.80
CA LEU A 398 14.08 -9.36 -5.72
C LEU A 398 14.11 -10.69 -4.94
N PRO A 399 15.30 -11.13 -4.47
CA PRO A 399 15.45 -12.35 -3.64
C PRO A 399 14.69 -12.26 -2.31
N HIS A 400 14.69 -11.08 -1.69
CA HIS A 400 13.94 -10.79 -0.47
C HIS A 400 12.85 -9.78 -0.77
N HIS A 401 11.63 -10.07 -0.33
CA HIS A 401 10.52 -9.12 -0.43
C HIS A 401 10.85 -7.85 0.37
N VAL A 402 10.70 -6.67 -0.23
CA VAL A 402 10.93 -5.38 0.43
C VAL A 402 9.60 -4.75 0.79
N ARG A 403 9.37 -4.54 2.10
CA ARG A 403 8.19 -3.87 2.63
C ARG A 403 8.52 -2.47 3.09
N VAL A 404 7.90 -1.49 2.46
CA VAL A 404 7.99 -0.09 2.88
C VAL A 404 6.85 0.19 3.85
N LEU A 405 7.17 0.31 5.13
CA LEU A 405 6.23 0.62 6.23
C LEU A 405 6.31 2.12 6.52
N TRP A 406 5.38 2.86 6.00
CA TRP A 406 5.43 4.31 6.00
C TRP A 406 4.47 4.86 7.05
N ASP A 407 4.96 5.02 8.29
CA ASP A 407 4.17 5.64 9.35
C ASP A 407 4.09 7.15 9.14
N GLU A 408 2.92 7.70 9.33
CA GLU A 408 2.60 9.11 9.06
C GLU A 408 3.01 9.57 7.66
N ALA A 409 2.55 8.84 6.63
CA ALA A 409 2.94 9.06 5.23
C ALA A 409 2.69 10.51 4.73
N ALA A 410 1.85 11.27 5.41
CA ALA A 410 1.61 12.68 5.11
C ALA A 410 2.78 13.61 5.44
N ASN A 411 3.69 13.20 6.34
CA ASN A 411 4.73 14.09 6.85
C ASN A 411 6.04 14.05 6.04
N THR A 412 6.18 13.14 5.09
CA THR A 412 7.47 12.91 4.40
C THR A 412 7.58 13.53 3.01
N GLY A 413 6.61 14.34 2.60
CA GLY A 413 6.60 14.96 1.27
C GLY A 413 6.06 14.05 0.17
N GLN A 414 6.20 14.49 -1.08
CA GLN A 414 5.66 13.83 -2.26
C GLN A 414 6.72 12.96 -2.96
N VAL A 415 6.43 11.67 -3.14
CA VAL A 415 7.20 10.82 -4.04
C VAL A 415 6.63 10.95 -5.46
N PRO A 416 7.39 11.52 -6.42
CA PRO A 416 6.90 11.69 -7.78
C PRO A 416 6.53 10.37 -8.45
N ASN A 417 5.40 10.35 -9.19
CA ASN A 417 4.88 9.18 -9.89
C ASN A 417 4.54 7.96 -8.99
N LEU A 418 4.27 8.18 -7.71
CA LEU A 418 3.94 7.09 -6.78
C LEU A 418 2.73 6.28 -7.27
N GLU A 419 1.75 6.92 -7.92
CA GLU A 419 0.57 6.28 -8.50
C GLU A 419 0.91 5.24 -9.57
N LYS A 420 2.01 5.44 -10.31
CA LYS A 420 2.52 4.47 -11.29
C LYS A 420 3.33 3.37 -10.62
N LEU A 421 4.15 3.75 -9.64
CA LEU A 421 5.00 2.82 -8.89
C LEU A 421 4.17 1.76 -8.18
N VAL A 422 3.13 2.13 -7.43
CA VAL A 422 2.29 1.18 -6.68
C VAL A 422 1.62 0.13 -7.55
N ALA A 423 1.38 0.43 -8.83
CA ALA A 423 0.79 -0.51 -9.77
C ALA A 423 1.80 -1.60 -10.23
N VAL A 424 3.10 -1.29 -10.28
CA VAL A 424 4.12 -2.16 -10.90
C VAL A 424 5.04 -2.86 -9.89
N ILE A 425 5.23 -2.32 -8.68
CA ILE A 425 6.18 -2.83 -7.68
C ILE A 425 5.87 -4.25 -7.21
N ARG A 426 4.60 -4.66 -7.20
CA ARG A 426 4.17 -6.00 -6.79
C ARG A 426 4.93 -7.11 -7.52
N SER A 427 5.10 -6.99 -8.84
CA SER A 427 5.75 -8.03 -9.65
C SER A 427 7.22 -8.24 -9.26
N ARG A 428 7.85 -7.23 -8.66
CA ARG A 428 9.26 -7.15 -8.26
C ARG A 428 9.51 -7.49 -6.80
N GLU A 429 8.49 -8.00 -6.08
CA GLU A 429 8.53 -8.32 -4.64
C GLU A 429 8.75 -7.08 -3.77
N ILE A 430 8.08 -5.99 -4.12
CA ILE A 430 8.05 -4.77 -3.33
C ILE A 430 6.61 -4.47 -2.94
N SER A 431 6.36 -4.05 -1.71
CA SER A 431 5.05 -3.61 -1.24
C SER A 431 5.14 -2.31 -0.45
N LEU A 432 4.11 -1.49 -0.61
CA LEU A 432 3.97 -0.21 0.05
C LEU A 432 2.84 -0.25 1.08
N CYS A 433 3.15 0.13 2.31
CA CYS A 433 2.20 0.18 3.41
C CYS A 433 2.14 1.62 3.92
N LEU A 434 1.05 2.30 3.65
CA LEU A 434 0.82 3.70 4.00
C LEU A 434 -0.05 3.80 5.26
N LEU A 435 0.39 4.56 6.25
CA LEU A 435 -0.41 4.89 7.42
C LEU A 435 -0.75 6.37 7.41
N TYR A 436 -2.03 6.67 7.45
CA TYR A 436 -2.58 8.03 7.50
C TYR A 436 -3.40 8.24 8.77
N GLN A 437 -3.53 9.48 9.19
CA GLN A 437 -4.50 9.85 10.24
C GLN A 437 -5.90 9.94 9.64
N GLN A 438 -6.01 10.41 8.41
CA GLN A 438 -7.25 10.58 7.65
C GLN A 438 -6.98 10.50 6.13
N LEU A 439 -7.97 10.09 5.35
CA LEU A 439 -7.84 9.98 3.89
C LEU A 439 -7.58 11.31 3.19
N ALA A 440 -8.08 12.40 3.76
CA ALA A 440 -7.86 13.74 3.23
C ALA A 440 -6.37 14.11 3.12
N GLN A 441 -5.49 13.57 3.99
CA GLN A 441 -4.05 13.80 3.91
C GLN A 441 -3.44 13.25 2.62
N CYS A 442 -3.84 12.05 2.20
CA CYS A 442 -3.39 11.49 0.92
C CYS A 442 -3.84 12.36 -0.27
N LYS A 443 -5.11 12.83 -0.22
CA LYS A 443 -5.66 13.70 -1.26
C LYS A 443 -4.96 15.05 -1.31
N ALA A 444 -4.55 15.61 -0.17
CA ALA A 444 -3.80 16.87 -0.11
C ALA A 444 -2.42 16.79 -0.78
N ILE A 445 -1.73 15.64 -0.68
CA ILE A 445 -0.38 15.45 -1.23
C ILE A 445 -0.43 15.08 -2.72
N TYR A 446 -1.35 14.17 -3.09
CA TYR A 446 -1.36 13.53 -4.41
C TYR A 446 -2.53 13.96 -5.29
N ASP A 447 -3.42 14.84 -4.81
CA ASP A 447 -4.60 15.34 -5.52
C ASP A 447 -5.37 14.20 -6.22
N LYS A 448 -5.61 14.30 -7.51
CA LYS A 448 -6.32 13.28 -8.31
C LYS A 448 -5.63 11.91 -8.31
N ASN A 449 -4.32 11.87 -8.15
CA ASN A 449 -3.55 10.62 -8.12
C ASN A 449 -3.78 9.81 -6.83
N ALA A 450 -4.29 10.43 -5.76
CA ALA A 450 -4.60 9.75 -4.50
C ALA A 450 -5.56 8.58 -4.68
N GLU A 451 -6.58 8.71 -5.53
CA GLU A 451 -7.55 7.63 -5.81
C GLU A 451 -6.87 6.44 -6.49
N THR A 452 -5.92 6.68 -7.39
CA THR A 452 -5.13 5.63 -8.04
C THR A 452 -4.23 4.92 -7.04
N ILE A 453 -3.58 5.67 -6.13
CA ILE A 453 -2.74 5.09 -5.07
C ILE A 453 -3.58 4.21 -4.15
N LEU A 454 -4.68 4.74 -3.61
CA LEU A 454 -5.57 4.00 -2.70
C LEU A 454 -6.24 2.81 -3.39
N GLY A 455 -6.62 2.94 -4.66
CA GLY A 455 -7.19 1.85 -5.46
C GLY A 455 -6.25 0.68 -5.71
N ASN A 456 -4.94 0.87 -5.55
CA ASN A 456 -3.92 -0.17 -5.62
C ASN A 456 -3.55 -0.78 -4.25
N MET A 457 -4.29 -0.44 -3.18
CA MET A 457 -4.14 -1.05 -1.85
C MET A 457 -5.16 -2.19 -1.71
N ASP A 458 -4.71 -3.45 -1.84
CA ASP A 458 -5.63 -4.60 -1.70
C ASP A 458 -6.14 -4.78 -0.27
N SER A 459 -5.41 -4.27 0.72
CA SER A 459 -5.79 -4.30 2.13
C SER A 459 -5.92 -2.88 2.68
N VAL A 460 -7.09 -2.57 3.23
CA VAL A 460 -7.33 -1.27 3.89
C VAL A 460 -7.87 -1.52 5.30
N LEU A 461 -7.27 -0.88 6.29
CA LEU A 461 -7.59 -1.05 7.71
C LEU A 461 -7.97 0.28 8.34
N PHE A 462 -9.18 0.38 8.87
CA PHE A 462 -9.63 1.51 9.67
C PHE A 462 -9.52 1.19 11.17
N LEU A 463 -8.68 1.95 11.87
CA LEU A 463 -8.40 1.78 13.29
C LEU A 463 -9.20 2.73 14.20
N GLY A 464 -10.11 3.51 13.62
CA GLY A 464 -10.92 4.49 14.33
C GLY A 464 -10.48 5.93 14.05
N GLY A 465 -11.44 6.82 14.07
CA GLY A 465 -11.28 8.26 13.82
C GLY A 465 -12.64 8.95 13.76
N ARG A 466 -12.63 10.29 13.73
CA ARG A 466 -13.87 11.11 13.71
C ARG A 466 -13.95 12.06 12.51
N GLU A 467 -12.98 12.00 11.60
CA GLU A 467 -12.97 12.88 10.43
C GLU A 467 -14.10 12.50 9.48
N ALA A 468 -14.99 13.49 9.21
CA ALA A 468 -16.27 13.26 8.57
C ALA A 468 -16.18 12.67 7.16
N SER A 469 -15.21 13.13 6.34
CA SER A 469 -15.06 12.66 4.96
C SER A 469 -14.56 11.20 4.92
N THR A 470 -13.64 10.82 5.79
CA THR A 470 -13.15 9.44 5.93
C THR A 470 -14.26 8.51 6.43
N ILE A 471 -15.01 8.91 7.46
CA ILE A 471 -16.12 8.12 8.00
C ILE A 471 -17.19 7.89 6.93
N LYS A 472 -17.54 8.94 6.19
CA LYS A 472 -18.54 8.85 5.11
C LYS A 472 -18.07 7.91 4.02
N GLU A 473 -16.82 8.03 3.57
CA GLU A 473 -16.22 7.16 2.58
C GLU A 473 -16.26 5.68 3.01
N ILE A 474 -15.90 5.40 4.26
CA ILE A 474 -15.94 4.03 4.81
C ILE A 474 -17.38 3.51 4.85
N SER A 475 -18.33 4.27 5.38
CA SER A 475 -19.71 3.85 5.53
C SER A 475 -20.38 3.56 4.18
N GLU A 476 -20.25 4.49 3.23
CA GLU A 476 -21.00 4.45 1.98
C GLU A 476 -20.32 3.54 0.93
N ASN A 477 -18.98 3.64 0.78
CA ASN A 477 -18.26 3.00 -0.31
C ASN A 477 -17.60 1.68 0.09
N TRP A 478 -17.07 1.57 1.32
CA TRP A 478 -16.36 0.35 1.73
C TRP A 478 -17.29 -0.68 2.33
N LEU A 479 -18.20 -0.26 3.23
CA LEU A 479 -19.11 -1.18 3.91
C LEU A 479 -20.33 -1.50 3.05
N GLY A 480 -20.85 -0.51 2.33
CA GLY A 480 -22.03 -0.67 1.50
C GLY A 480 -23.30 -0.88 2.30
N LYS A 481 -24.39 -1.21 1.59
CA LYS A 481 -25.73 -1.37 2.18
C LYS A 481 -26.14 -2.84 2.25
N ALA A 482 -26.81 -3.18 3.34
CA ALA A 482 -27.52 -4.45 3.53
C ALA A 482 -29.03 -4.21 3.50
N THR A 483 -29.80 -5.18 3.02
CA THR A 483 -31.25 -5.15 3.09
C THR A 483 -31.69 -5.54 4.50
N ILE A 484 -32.42 -4.65 5.17
CA ILE A 484 -33.07 -4.93 6.46
C ILE A 484 -34.58 -5.05 6.27
N SER A 485 -35.22 -5.96 7.02
CA SER A 485 -36.65 -6.09 7.07
C SER A 485 -37.19 -5.45 8.36
N MET A 486 -38.03 -4.44 8.21
CA MET A 486 -38.75 -3.84 9.33
C MET A 486 -40.15 -4.42 9.34
N GLN A 487 -40.55 -5.01 10.45
CA GLN A 487 -41.92 -5.46 10.70
C GLN A 487 -42.62 -4.45 11.60
N THR A 488 -43.72 -3.91 11.11
CA THR A 488 -44.57 -3.04 11.90
C THR A 488 -45.86 -3.81 12.22
N GLU A 489 -46.10 -4.03 13.49
CA GLU A 489 -47.32 -4.69 13.98
C GLU A 489 -48.33 -3.63 14.44
N GLY A 490 -49.44 -3.54 13.74
CA GLY A 490 -50.59 -2.71 14.14
C GLY A 490 -51.64 -3.56 14.84
N ARG A 491 -51.92 -3.32 16.13
CA ARG A 491 -53.07 -3.87 16.86
C ARG A 491 -54.11 -2.77 17.04
N SER A 492 -55.28 -2.97 16.45
CA SER A 492 -56.44 -2.15 16.73
C SER A 492 -57.31 -2.86 17.78
N ARG A 493 -57.54 -2.21 18.93
CA ARG A 493 -58.50 -2.65 19.95
C ARG A 493 -59.81 -1.91 19.71
N GLY A 494 -60.73 -2.56 19.00
CA GLY A 494 -62.11 -2.14 18.77
C GLY A 494 -63.04 -3.33 18.85
N GLN A 495 -64.37 -3.18 18.55
CA GLN A 495 -65.38 -4.28 18.56
C GLN A 495 -64.98 -5.44 17.59
N SER A 496 -64.05 -5.28 16.70
CA SER A 496 -63.34 -6.34 15.96
C SER A 496 -61.84 -6.16 16.12
N GLU A 497 -61.13 -7.11 16.74
CA GLU A 497 -59.69 -7.13 16.78
C GLU A 497 -59.16 -7.35 15.37
N SER A 498 -58.43 -6.38 14.81
CA SER A 498 -57.66 -6.57 13.56
C SER A 498 -56.18 -6.53 13.85
N TYR A 499 -55.47 -7.52 13.35
CA TYR A 499 -54.02 -7.63 13.38
C TYR A 499 -53.50 -7.37 11.98
N SER A 500 -52.68 -6.33 11.80
CA SER A 500 -52.02 -6.06 10.53
C SER A 500 -50.51 -6.13 10.73
N GLN A 501 -49.86 -6.96 9.97
CA GLN A 501 -48.40 -7.07 9.91
C GLN A 501 -47.92 -6.50 8.58
N ASN A 502 -47.23 -5.40 8.63
CA ASN A 502 -46.63 -4.79 7.44
C ASN A 502 -45.09 -5.00 7.47
N THR A 503 -44.54 -5.63 6.44
CA THR A 503 -43.10 -5.86 6.30
C THR A 503 -42.58 -4.92 5.24
N GLN A 504 -41.76 -3.95 5.66
CA GLN A 504 -41.04 -3.06 4.75
C GLN A 504 -39.57 -3.49 4.67
N ARG A 505 -39.00 -3.47 3.47
CA ARG A 505 -37.60 -3.72 3.23
C ARG A 505 -36.90 -2.39 2.93
N LEU A 506 -35.82 -2.13 3.62
CA LEU A 506 -35.04 -0.90 3.50
C LEU A 506 -33.55 -1.25 3.35
N GLY A 507 -32.80 -0.37 2.65
CA GLY A 507 -31.34 -0.45 2.61
C GLY A 507 -30.75 0.31 3.79
N ARG A 508 -29.87 -0.34 4.56
CA ARG A 508 -29.10 0.30 5.62
C ARG A 508 -27.63 0.00 5.42
N GLU A 509 -26.75 0.95 5.65
CA GLU A 509 -25.30 0.74 5.73
C GLU A 509 -24.98 -0.29 6.82
N LEU A 510 -23.97 -1.14 6.61
CA LEU A 510 -23.52 -2.12 7.62
C LEU A 510 -23.13 -1.43 8.93
N MET A 511 -22.50 -0.27 8.86
CA MET A 511 -22.32 0.69 9.95
C MET A 511 -22.57 2.10 9.43
N THR A 512 -23.39 2.84 10.12
CA THR A 512 -23.65 4.25 9.82
C THR A 512 -22.45 5.12 10.22
N PRO A 513 -22.33 6.35 9.68
CA PRO A 513 -21.27 7.28 10.09
C PRO A 513 -21.21 7.50 11.61
N SER A 514 -22.36 7.56 12.28
CA SER A 514 -22.43 7.74 13.74
C SER A 514 -21.89 6.53 14.51
N GLU A 515 -22.19 5.32 14.04
CA GLU A 515 -21.68 4.08 14.64
C GLU A 515 -20.16 3.95 14.43
N LEU A 516 -19.63 4.38 13.27
CA LEU A 516 -18.21 4.43 13.00
C LEU A 516 -17.48 5.44 13.92
N ALA A 517 -18.08 6.61 14.13
CA ALA A 517 -17.53 7.65 15.00
C ALA A 517 -17.44 7.22 16.48
N THR A 518 -18.30 6.29 16.88
CA THR A 518 -18.39 5.76 18.26
C THR A 518 -17.83 4.34 18.39
N MET A 519 -17.12 3.85 17.38
CA MET A 519 -16.53 2.51 17.39
C MET A 519 -15.59 2.32 18.59
N PRO A 520 -15.70 1.20 19.34
CA PRO A 520 -14.83 0.91 20.47
C PRO A 520 -13.35 0.94 20.11
N GLY A 521 -12.50 1.45 21.00
CA GLY A 521 -11.09 1.65 20.74
C GLY A 521 -10.25 0.38 20.49
N ASP A 522 -10.77 -0.79 20.89
CA ASP A 522 -10.16 -2.10 20.63
C ASP A 522 -10.59 -2.73 19.29
N ARG A 523 -11.51 -2.07 18.56
CA ARG A 523 -12.06 -2.57 17.30
C ARG A 523 -11.46 -1.88 16.09
N CYS A 524 -11.53 -2.59 14.97
CA CYS A 524 -11.11 -2.10 13.66
C CYS A 524 -11.97 -2.69 12.55
N ILE A 525 -11.93 -2.05 11.38
CA ILE A 525 -12.61 -2.53 10.18
C ILE A 525 -11.56 -2.79 9.13
N LEU A 526 -11.53 -4.03 8.63
CA LEU A 526 -10.65 -4.46 7.55
C LEU A 526 -11.46 -4.63 6.27
N GLN A 527 -11.00 -4.02 5.20
CA GLN A 527 -11.44 -4.33 3.85
C GLN A 527 -10.30 -4.99 3.08
N LEU A 528 -10.56 -6.17 2.53
CA LEU A 528 -9.66 -6.88 1.64
C LEU A 528 -10.33 -7.02 0.28
N ARG A 529 -9.63 -6.66 -0.79
CA ARG A 529 -10.15 -6.68 -2.16
C ARG A 529 -10.85 -8.00 -2.49
N GLY A 530 -12.12 -7.90 -2.90
CA GLY A 530 -12.94 -9.05 -3.32
C GLY A 530 -13.52 -9.89 -2.17
N LEU A 531 -13.39 -9.42 -0.91
CA LEU A 531 -14.03 -10.02 0.25
C LEU A 531 -15.00 -9.05 0.92
N PRO A 532 -15.99 -9.55 1.66
CA PRO A 532 -16.78 -8.73 2.57
C PRO A 532 -15.89 -8.05 3.62
N PRO A 533 -16.24 -6.85 4.10
CA PRO A 533 -15.49 -6.19 5.16
C PRO A 533 -15.55 -7.00 6.48
N PHE A 534 -14.51 -6.91 7.29
CA PHE A 534 -14.42 -7.59 8.58
C PHE A 534 -14.47 -6.56 9.71
N TYR A 535 -15.28 -6.81 10.73
CA TYR A 535 -15.33 -6.05 11.97
C TYR A 535 -14.66 -6.86 13.08
N SER A 536 -13.41 -6.55 13.37
CA SER A 536 -12.53 -7.39 14.19
C SER A 536 -11.90 -6.62 15.33
N LYS A 537 -11.26 -7.33 16.26
CA LYS A 537 -10.38 -6.71 17.26
C LYS A 537 -9.05 -6.32 16.63
N LYS A 538 -8.44 -5.25 17.12
CA LYS A 538 -7.07 -4.89 16.81
C LYS A 538 -6.12 -5.99 17.30
N TYR A 539 -5.00 -6.18 16.60
CA TYR A 539 -4.02 -7.17 17.02
C TYR A 539 -3.30 -6.71 18.29
N ASP A 540 -3.38 -7.49 19.36
CA ASP A 540 -2.64 -7.17 20.59
C ASP A 540 -1.17 -7.62 20.45
N LEU A 541 -0.26 -6.64 20.50
CA LEU A 541 1.18 -6.87 20.39
C LEU A 541 1.70 -7.92 21.39
N LYS A 542 1.11 -7.97 22.60
CA LYS A 542 1.51 -8.94 23.64
C LYS A 542 1.23 -10.39 23.28
N GLN A 543 0.31 -10.63 22.34
CA GLN A 543 0.00 -11.98 21.84
C GLN A 543 0.98 -12.46 20.76
N HIS A 544 1.89 -11.57 20.28
CA HIS A 544 2.84 -11.97 19.26
C HIS A 544 3.91 -12.90 19.86
N PRO A 545 4.25 -14.05 19.21
CA PRO A 545 5.25 -14.99 19.72
C PRO A 545 6.62 -14.35 20.03
N ASN A 546 6.99 -13.33 19.25
CA ASN A 546 8.25 -12.59 19.40
C ASN A 546 8.14 -11.35 20.31
N TYR A 547 6.99 -11.10 20.97
CA TYR A 547 6.82 -9.95 21.87
C TYR A 547 7.91 -9.88 22.95
N ARG A 548 8.29 -11.04 23.52
CA ARG A 548 9.33 -11.16 24.55
C ARG A 548 10.69 -10.57 24.17
N PHE A 549 10.93 -10.32 22.89
CA PHE A 549 12.17 -9.74 22.37
C PHE A 549 12.05 -8.24 22.08
N THR A 550 10.94 -7.60 22.41
CA THR A 550 10.76 -6.16 22.28
C THR A 550 11.29 -5.43 23.52
N ALA A 551 11.69 -4.18 23.37
CA ALA A 551 12.05 -3.33 24.51
C ALA A 551 10.87 -3.08 25.47
N GLU A 552 9.62 -3.15 24.98
CA GLU A 552 8.43 -3.07 25.83
C GLU A 552 8.34 -4.25 26.81
N ALA A 553 8.75 -5.43 26.41
CA ALA A 553 8.76 -6.62 27.28
C ALA A 553 9.91 -6.60 28.29
N ASP A 554 11.09 -6.16 27.86
CA ASP A 554 12.28 -6.02 28.72
C ASP A 554 13.20 -4.94 28.14
N LYS A 555 13.13 -3.73 28.71
CA LYS A 555 13.88 -2.57 28.21
C LYS A 555 15.39 -2.77 28.34
N VAL A 556 15.85 -3.39 29.40
CA VAL A 556 17.29 -3.55 29.67
C VAL A 556 17.95 -4.49 28.68
N LYS A 557 17.27 -5.61 28.34
CA LYS A 557 17.85 -6.64 27.47
C LYS A 557 17.59 -6.41 25.98
N ASN A 558 16.52 -5.70 25.61
CA ASN A 558 16.00 -5.68 24.25
C ASN A 558 15.95 -4.27 23.63
N ALA A 559 16.27 -3.20 24.38
CA ALA A 559 16.39 -1.88 23.78
C ALA A 559 17.51 -1.88 22.74
N PHE A 560 17.25 -1.26 21.60
CA PHE A 560 18.26 -1.08 20.57
C PHE A 560 19.14 0.12 20.93
N ASP A 561 20.44 -0.10 20.93
CA ASP A 561 21.47 0.91 21.19
C ASP A 561 21.95 1.49 19.85
N LEU A 562 21.42 2.67 19.51
CA LEU A 562 21.77 3.36 18.27
C LEU A 562 23.18 3.96 18.36
N ASP A 563 23.58 4.49 19.52
CA ASP A 563 24.89 5.11 19.72
C ASP A 563 25.96 4.07 19.47
N ARG A 564 25.84 2.87 20.04
CA ARG A 564 26.76 1.75 19.78
C ARG A 564 26.82 1.34 18.31
N LEU A 565 25.70 1.43 17.56
CA LEU A 565 25.70 1.12 16.13
C LEU A 565 26.53 2.14 15.35
N ILE A 566 26.38 3.42 15.65
CA ILE A 566 27.08 4.52 14.97
C ILE A 566 28.57 4.51 15.34
N ASP A 567 28.92 4.36 16.62
CA ASP A 567 30.31 4.32 17.08
C ASP A 567 31.11 3.18 16.45
N ARG A 568 30.52 1.99 16.33
CA ARG A 568 31.16 0.86 15.63
C ARG A 568 31.46 1.14 14.16
N ARG A 569 30.68 2.00 13.52
CA ARG A 569 30.91 2.38 12.12
C ARG A 569 31.96 3.46 11.97
N ARG A 570 32.03 4.37 12.92
CA ARG A 570 33.07 5.41 12.94
C ARG A 570 34.44 4.82 13.26
N ARG A 571 34.50 3.59 13.81
CA ARG A 571 35.74 2.85 14.10
C ARG A 571 35.75 1.50 13.36
N PRO A 572 35.88 1.48 12.01
CA PRO A 572 35.97 0.24 11.26
C PRO A 572 37.28 -0.49 11.63
N GLY A 573 37.17 -1.66 12.24
CA GLY A 573 38.30 -2.52 12.58
C GLY A 573 38.36 -2.96 14.05
N MET A 574 37.61 -2.36 14.97
CA MET A 574 37.47 -2.89 16.32
C MET A 574 36.48 -4.06 16.34
N ASN A 575 36.98 -5.28 16.42
CA ASN A 575 36.17 -6.46 16.72
C ASN A 575 35.62 -6.39 18.14
N GLU A 576 34.45 -7.01 18.39
CA GLU A 576 33.81 -7.05 19.74
C GLU A 576 34.70 -7.67 20.85
N GLU A 577 35.80 -8.31 20.48
CA GLU A 577 36.75 -8.98 21.38
C GLU A 577 37.99 -8.13 21.69
N CYS A 578 38.12 -6.92 21.18
CA CYS A 578 39.21 -6.04 21.61
C CYS A 578 38.87 -5.44 22.97
N GLU A 579 39.50 -5.92 24.01
CA GLU A 579 39.54 -5.23 25.30
C GLU A 579 40.29 -3.91 25.11
N VAL A 580 39.59 -2.80 25.33
CA VAL A 580 40.22 -1.47 25.33
C VAL A 580 40.94 -1.34 26.70
N TYR A 581 42.24 -1.43 26.69
CA TYR A 581 43.05 -1.09 27.86
C TYR A 581 43.29 0.43 27.82
N GLU A 582 42.75 1.14 28.81
CA GLU A 582 43.20 2.50 29.09
C GLU A 582 44.65 2.37 29.65
N VAL A 583 45.62 2.76 28.79
CA VAL A 583 47.01 2.90 29.25
C VAL A 583 47.09 4.27 29.90
N SER A 584 47.03 4.32 31.22
CA SER A 584 47.41 5.53 31.95
C SER A 584 48.93 5.64 31.90
N VAL A 585 49.45 6.56 31.12
CA VAL A 585 50.85 6.95 31.19
C VAL A 585 51.04 7.84 32.41
N PRO A 586 51.95 7.52 33.34
CA PRO A 586 52.18 8.38 34.50
C PRO A 586 52.69 9.76 34.00
N ASP A 587 52.12 10.84 34.57
CA ASP A 587 52.44 12.23 34.19
C ASP A 587 53.96 12.58 34.27
N GLU A 588 54.73 11.79 34.97
CA GLU A 588 56.20 11.98 35.11
C GLU A 588 57.02 11.43 33.91
N ALA A 589 56.37 10.76 32.93
CA ALA A 589 57.04 10.14 31.78
C ALA A 589 56.88 10.94 30.48
N LEU A 590 56.02 11.94 30.46
CA LEU A 590 55.80 12.79 29.27
C LEU A 590 56.75 13.99 29.31
N THR A 591 57.65 14.10 28.34
CA THR A 591 58.44 15.30 28.07
C THR A 591 57.73 16.11 26.99
N ASP A 592 58.04 17.42 26.84
CA ASP A 592 57.42 18.29 25.86
C ASP A 592 57.55 17.78 24.40
N GLU A 593 58.43 16.83 24.11
CA GLU A 593 58.60 16.15 22.84
C GLU A 593 57.62 14.98 22.63
N ASP A 594 57.04 14.45 23.72
CA ASP A 594 56.08 13.31 23.69
C ASP A 594 54.63 13.76 23.53
N GLU A 595 54.29 15.05 23.79
CA GLU A 595 52.94 15.59 23.54
C GLU A 595 52.59 15.63 22.06
N ASP A 596 53.61 15.81 21.16
CA ASP A 596 53.40 15.77 19.72
C ASP A 596 53.09 14.34 19.19
N ILE A 597 53.47 13.28 19.95
CA ILE A 597 53.28 11.88 19.55
C ILE A 597 51.84 11.38 19.91
N LEU A 598 51.18 12.07 20.84
CA LEU A 598 49.82 11.72 21.28
C LEU A 598 48.72 12.58 20.66
N ASN A 599 49.04 13.22 19.54
CA ASN A 599 48.02 13.95 18.79
C ASN A 599 47.06 12.92 18.16
N TYR A 600 45.83 12.86 18.63
CA TYR A 600 44.80 11.92 18.22
C TYR A 600 44.48 11.96 16.71
N ASP A 601 44.90 12.99 15.99
CA ASP A 601 44.72 13.14 14.55
C ASP A 601 45.60 12.19 13.72
N ASP A 602 46.70 11.64 14.32
CA ASP A 602 47.60 10.70 13.63
C ASP A 602 47.15 9.22 13.77
N LEU A 603 46.15 8.93 14.60
CA LEU A 603 45.62 7.57 14.76
C LEU A 603 44.56 7.20 13.71
N ASP A 604 44.12 8.14 12.90
CA ASP A 604 43.18 7.92 11.80
C ASP A 604 43.86 7.62 10.45
N ASP A 605 45.20 7.54 10.40
CA ASP A 605 45.92 7.12 9.21
C ASP A 605 45.98 5.58 9.13
N PRO A 606 45.28 4.94 8.18
CA PRO A 606 45.26 3.48 8.04
C PRO A 606 46.61 2.89 7.64
N ASP A 607 47.62 3.71 7.22
CA ASP A 607 48.93 3.27 6.81
C ASP A 607 49.99 3.39 7.92
N ALA A 608 49.67 3.87 9.12
CA ALA A 608 50.62 4.03 10.22
C ALA A 608 51.00 2.72 10.95
N PHE A 609 50.39 1.58 10.58
CA PHE A 609 50.67 0.26 11.14
C PHE A 609 50.93 -0.78 10.03
N VAL A 610 52.03 -0.66 9.32
CA VAL A 610 52.65 -1.74 8.52
C VAL A 610 53.98 -2.14 9.11
#